data_cad1666c1a5a434e609dd400fd7a016b
#
_entry.id   cad1666c1a5a434e609dd400fd7a016b
#
_cell.length_a   1.000
_cell.length_b   1.000
_cell.length_c   1.000
_cell.angle_alpha   90.00
_cell.angle_beta   90.00
_cell.angle_gamma   90.00
#
_symmetry.space_group_name_H-M   'P 1'
#
loop_
_entity.id
_entity.type
_entity.pdbx_description
1 polymer ?
#
loop_
_entity_poly.entity_id
_entity_poly.type
_entity_poly.pdbx_seq_one_letter_code
_entity_poly.pdbx_strand_id
1 'polypeptide(L)'
;MSIIKVIVRTALVLSMGSCCVLPLVRVFAADIDPSIPPVVQKGLTLFESGGPQPAFDTWRQGGLLEGDKKAGEQTDSFKQTAKPLGNYKSYELIETKRIGQTSRTIYLSMIFERGIVYARFLVCRADKDWVVQNMDFNTKPEAIMPWLTFERNK
;
A
#
# COMPACT_ATOMS: atom_id res chain seq x y z
N MET A 1 -27.66 -31.41 -76.22
CA MET A 1 -26.47 -30.73 -75.63
C MET A 1 -26.96 -29.47 -75.01
N SER A 2 -27.20 -29.56 -73.71
CA SER A 2 -27.87 -28.52 -72.88
C SER A 2 -26.85 -27.79 -72.01
N ILE A 3 -26.85 -26.50 -72.15
CA ILE A 3 -26.01 -25.59 -71.35
C ILE A 3 -26.90 -25.10 -70.16
N ILE A 4 -26.56 -25.54 -68.99
CA ILE A 4 -27.25 -25.11 -67.77
C ILE A 4 -26.56 -23.83 -67.24
N LYS A 5 -27.30 -22.72 -67.22
CA LYS A 5 -26.90 -21.48 -66.60
C LYS A 5 -27.12 -21.53 -65.11
N VAL A 6 -26.05 -21.46 -64.33
CA VAL A 6 -26.12 -21.32 -62.86
C VAL A 6 -26.15 -19.83 -62.53
N ILE A 7 -27.24 -19.37 -61.95
CA ILE A 7 -27.42 -18.02 -61.40
C ILE A 7 -26.89 -18.02 -59.99
N VAL A 8 -25.78 -17.33 -59.75
CA VAL A 8 -25.27 -17.05 -58.43
C VAL A 8 -25.98 -15.83 -57.86
N ARG A 9 -26.82 -16.08 -56.83
CA ARG A 9 -27.43 -15.01 -56.03
C ARG A 9 -26.46 -14.64 -54.93
N THR A 10 -25.92 -13.43 -55.02
CA THR A 10 -25.09 -12.82 -53.97
C THR A 10 -26.00 -12.33 -52.85
N ALA A 11 -25.96 -12.97 -51.70
CA ALA A 11 -26.61 -12.49 -50.46
C ALA A 11 -25.63 -11.56 -49.73
N LEU A 12 -25.98 -10.29 -49.67
CA LEU A 12 -25.27 -9.27 -48.88
C LEU A 12 -25.68 -9.40 -47.42
N VAL A 13 -24.83 -9.97 -46.58
CA VAL A 13 -25.03 -10.01 -45.15
C VAL A 13 -24.43 -8.74 -44.54
N LEU A 14 -25.30 -7.79 -44.12
CA LEU A 14 -24.92 -6.66 -43.30
C LEU A 14 -24.62 -7.17 -41.88
N SER A 15 -23.35 -7.30 -41.54
CA SER A 15 -22.87 -7.53 -40.20
C SER A 15 -22.90 -6.21 -39.42
N MET A 16 -23.94 -6.00 -38.61
CA MET A 16 -23.95 -4.94 -37.58
C MET A 16 -22.94 -5.30 -36.50
N GLY A 17 -21.74 -4.70 -36.57
CA GLY A 17 -20.72 -4.78 -35.55
C GLY A 17 -21.20 -4.10 -34.29
N SER A 18 -21.66 -4.89 -33.30
CA SER A 18 -21.90 -4.41 -31.93
C SER A 18 -20.54 -4.09 -31.30
N CYS A 19 -20.22 -2.80 -31.24
CA CYS A 19 -19.04 -2.29 -30.57
C CYS A 19 -19.27 -2.37 -29.08
N CYS A 20 -18.92 -3.53 -28.45
CA CYS A 20 -18.83 -3.65 -27.00
C CYS A 20 -17.68 -2.76 -26.51
N VAL A 21 -18.01 -1.54 -26.09
CA VAL A 21 -17.10 -0.68 -25.33
C VAL A 21 -16.98 -1.30 -23.92
N LEU A 22 -15.98 -2.15 -23.76
CA LEU A 22 -15.57 -2.60 -22.42
C LEU A 22 -15.02 -1.38 -21.67
N PRO A 23 -15.57 -1.05 -20.49
CA PRO A 23 -14.96 -0.02 -19.65
C PRO A 23 -13.57 -0.51 -19.27
N LEU A 24 -12.54 0.25 -19.65
CA LEU A 24 -11.19 0.08 -19.15
C LEU A 24 -11.25 0.39 -17.65
N VAL A 25 -11.44 -0.65 -16.83
CA VAL A 25 -11.17 -0.58 -15.42
C VAL A 25 -9.66 -0.37 -15.31
N ARG A 26 -9.25 0.86 -15.09
CA ARG A 26 -7.88 1.17 -14.67
C ARG A 26 -7.71 0.56 -13.28
N VAL A 27 -7.19 -0.65 -13.25
CA VAL A 27 -6.57 -1.19 -12.04
C VAL A 27 -5.38 -0.28 -11.79
N PHE A 28 -5.51 0.63 -10.83
CA PHE A 28 -4.36 1.30 -10.24
C PHE A 28 -3.55 0.18 -9.57
N ALA A 29 -2.59 -0.36 -10.28
CA ALA A 29 -1.51 -1.10 -9.65
C ALA A 29 -0.86 -0.09 -8.71
N ALA A 30 -0.99 -0.29 -7.40
CA ALA A 30 -0.21 0.46 -6.43
C ALA A 30 1.25 0.32 -6.85
N ASP A 31 1.93 1.42 -7.15
CA ASP A 31 3.33 1.42 -7.53
C ASP A 31 4.13 0.74 -6.41
N ILE A 32 4.57 -0.49 -6.70
CA ILE A 32 5.35 -1.28 -5.75
C ILE A 32 6.73 -0.65 -5.70
N ASP A 33 7.00 0.17 -4.68
CA ASP A 33 8.30 0.75 -4.46
C ASP A 33 9.28 -0.35 -3.97
N PRO A 34 10.28 -0.75 -4.76
CA PRO A 34 11.21 -1.83 -4.41
C PRO A 34 12.08 -1.50 -3.19
N SER A 35 12.10 -0.25 -2.74
CA SER A 35 12.80 0.16 -1.54
C SER A 35 12.03 -0.17 -0.25
N ILE A 36 10.72 -0.42 -0.34
CA ILE A 36 9.85 -0.81 0.76
C ILE A 36 9.77 -2.34 0.82
N PRO A 37 10.15 -2.98 1.93
CA PRO A 37 10.01 -4.43 2.09
C PRO A 37 8.58 -4.92 1.92
N PRO A 38 8.37 -6.12 1.33
CA PRO A 38 7.04 -6.64 0.99
C PRO A 38 6.05 -6.68 2.16
N VAL A 39 6.53 -6.97 3.39
CA VAL A 39 5.68 -7.00 4.59
C VAL A 39 5.08 -5.63 4.91
N VAL A 40 5.88 -4.56 4.79
CA VAL A 40 5.40 -3.19 5.04
C VAL A 40 4.39 -2.80 3.97
N GLN A 41 4.74 -3.06 2.70
CA GLN A 41 3.89 -2.72 1.56
C GLN A 41 2.55 -3.46 1.58
N LYS A 42 2.56 -4.78 1.89
CA LYS A 42 1.34 -5.56 2.05
C LYS A 42 0.40 -4.96 3.10
N GLY A 43 0.96 -4.56 4.24
CA GLY A 43 0.17 -3.89 5.28
C GLY A 43 -0.40 -2.55 4.84
N LEU A 44 0.37 -1.72 4.08
CA LEU A 44 -0.13 -0.44 3.53
C LEU A 44 -1.30 -0.66 2.57
N THR A 45 -1.23 -1.66 1.69
CA THR A 45 -2.33 -2.03 0.78
C THR A 45 -3.57 -2.49 1.56
N LEU A 46 -3.38 -3.27 2.62
CA LEU A 46 -4.49 -3.69 3.49
C LEU A 46 -5.06 -2.53 4.32
N PHE A 47 -4.22 -1.54 4.66
CA PHE A 47 -4.68 -0.33 5.33
C PHE A 47 -5.65 0.47 4.46
N GLU A 48 -5.34 0.59 3.18
CA GLU A 48 -6.18 1.28 2.19
C GLU A 48 -7.54 0.59 2.02
N SER A 49 -7.56 -0.73 1.93
CA SER A 49 -8.77 -1.52 1.64
C SER A 49 -9.60 -1.88 2.87
N GLY A 50 -8.98 -2.07 4.03
CA GLY A 50 -9.61 -2.62 5.24
C GLY A 50 -9.34 -1.85 6.53
N GLY A 51 -8.63 -0.72 6.44
CA GLY A 51 -8.28 0.12 7.58
C GLY A 51 -7.13 -0.43 8.45
N PRO A 52 -6.94 0.13 9.65
CA PRO A 52 -5.75 -0.16 10.45
C PRO A 52 -5.65 -1.61 10.93
N GLN A 53 -6.75 -2.26 11.30
CA GLN A 53 -6.66 -3.59 11.93
C GLN A 53 -5.95 -4.64 11.06
N PRO A 54 -6.37 -4.92 9.80
CA PRO A 54 -5.71 -5.92 8.96
C PRO A 54 -4.27 -5.55 8.60
N ALA A 55 -3.95 -4.26 8.50
CA ALA A 55 -2.60 -3.80 8.29
C ALA A 55 -1.68 -4.14 9.47
N PHE A 56 -2.10 -3.79 10.68
CA PHE A 56 -1.34 -4.08 11.91
C PHE A 56 -1.21 -5.58 12.14
N ASP A 57 -2.25 -6.37 11.87
CA ASP A 57 -2.18 -7.83 11.97
C ASP A 57 -1.12 -8.40 11.01
N THR A 58 -1.04 -7.87 9.79
CA THR A 58 -0.01 -8.25 8.80
C THR A 58 1.39 -7.84 9.24
N TRP A 59 1.57 -6.62 9.76
CA TRP A 59 2.88 -6.15 10.21
C TRP A 59 3.42 -6.89 11.42
N ARG A 60 2.54 -7.48 12.25
CA ARG A 60 2.94 -8.25 13.42
C ARG A 60 3.33 -9.69 13.10
N GLN A 61 2.89 -10.24 11.97
CA GLN A 61 3.13 -11.65 11.62
C GLN A 61 4.61 -11.99 11.44
N GLY A 62 5.01 -13.17 11.93
CA GLY A 62 6.31 -13.79 11.69
C GLY A 62 7.49 -13.14 12.42
N GLY A 63 7.26 -12.15 13.28
CA GLY A 63 8.29 -11.42 14.00
C GLY A 63 8.06 -11.37 15.52
N LEU A 64 8.89 -10.58 16.19
CA LEU A 64 8.82 -10.38 17.66
C LEU A 64 7.50 -9.74 18.12
N LEU A 65 6.76 -9.10 17.22
CA LEU A 65 5.49 -8.44 17.52
C LEU A 65 4.31 -9.41 17.51
N GLU A 66 4.50 -10.63 17.01
CA GLU A 66 3.45 -11.64 16.99
C GLU A 66 3.14 -12.11 18.42
N GLY A 67 1.87 -11.96 18.84
CA GLY A 67 1.43 -12.29 20.21
C GLY A 67 1.82 -11.28 21.28
N ASP A 68 2.56 -10.21 20.96
CA ASP A 68 2.88 -9.17 21.93
C ASP A 68 1.65 -8.29 22.22
N LYS A 69 1.24 -8.24 23.52
CA LYS A 69 0.13 -7.43 23.99
C LYS A 69 0.34 -5.93 23.72
N LYS A 70 1.58 -5.44 23.91
CA LYS A 70 1.91 -4.01 23.66
C LYS A 70 1.73 -3.64 22.19
N ALA A 71 2.05 -4.56 21.27
CA ALA A 71 1.79 -4.35 19.85
C ALA A 71 0.27 -4.30 19.53
N GLY A 72 -0.56 -4.98 20.32
CA GLY A 72 -2.02 -4.85 20.25
C GLY A 72 -2.50 -3.46 20.70
N GLU A 73 -2.03 -3.00 21.85
CA GLU A 73 -2.33 -1.68 22.41
C GLU A 73 -1.89 -0.54 21.45
N GLN A 74 -0.80 -0.74 20.73
CA GLN A 74 -0.32 0.20 19.72
C GLN A 74 -1.32 0.37 18.57
N THR A 75 -2.00 -0.69 18.14
CA THR A 75 -3.05 -0.60 17.13
C THR A 75 -4.21 0.28 17.60
N ASP A 76 -4.63 0.14 18.84
CA ASP A 76 -5.73 0.93 19.41
C ASP A 76 -5.31 2.40 19.62
N SER A 77 -4.09 2.63 20.07
CA SER A 77 -3.51 3.97 20.17
C SER A 77 -3.43 4.66 18.80
N PHE A 78 -3.02 3.92 17.77
CA PHE A 78 -3.03 4.44 16.39
C PHE A 78 -4.44 4.83 15.94
N LYS A 79 -5.44 3.95 16.15
CA LYS A 79 -6.84 4.24 15.80
C LYS A 79 -7.35 5.53 16.46
N GLN A 80 -7.01 5.73 17.74
CA GLN A 80 -7.38 6.95 18.46
C GLN A 80 -6.70 8.19 17.87
N THR A 81 -5.43 8.10 17.51
CA THR A 81 -4.66 9.19 16.89
C THR A 81 -5.16 9.51 15.48
N ALA A 82 -5.48 8.50 14.69
CA ALA A 82 -5.92 8.67 13.29
C ALA A 82 -7.40 9.10 13.16
N LYS A 83 -8.25 8.73 14.12
CA LYS A 83 -9.70 9.03 14.10
C LYS A 83 -10.05 10.49 13.78
N PRO A 84 -9.45 11.51 14.43
CA PRO A 84 -9.74 12.91 14.14
C PRO A 84 -9.23 13.38 12.77
N LEU A 85 -8.32 12.63 12.15
CA LEU A 85 -7.73 12.99 10.85
C LEU A 85 -8.61 12.61 9.65
N GLY A 86 -9.68 11.83 9.87
CA GLY A 86 -10.58 11.39 8.82
C GLY A 86 -10.07 10.15 8.06
N ASN A 87 -10.52 9.99 6.81
CA ASN A 87 -10.18 8.83 6.01
C ASN A 87 -8.73 8.87 5.53
N TYR A 88 -8.10 7.70 5.49
CA TYR A 88 -6.81 7.49 4.87
C TYR A 88 -6.88 7.73 3.35
N LYS A 89 -5.87 8.36 2.77
CA LYS A 89 -5.79 8.68 1.33
C LYS A 89 -4.66 7.93 0.63
N SER A 90 -3.45 8.04 1.17
CA SER A 90 -2.24 7.50 0.55
C SER A 90 -1.08 7.48 1.53
N TYR A 91 0.08 7.02 1.07
CA TYR A 91 1.34 7.18 1.79
C TYR A 91 2.41 7.75 0.85
N GLU A 92 3.45 8.30 1.45
CA GLU A 92 4.68 8.70 0.76
C GLU A 92 5.88 8.10 1.48
N LEU A 93 6.83 7.57 0.72
CA LEU A 93 8.11 7.15 1.25
C LEU A 93 8.98 8.38 1.48
N ILE A 94 9.39 8.60 2.74
CA ILE A 94 10.31 9.69 3.09
C ILE A 94 11.75 9.22 2.91
N GLU A 95 12.11 8.09 3.52
CA GLU A 95 13.47 7.57 3.48
C GLU A 95 13.51 6.08 3.83
N THR A 96 14.47 5.37 3.24
CA THR A 96 14.86 4.02 3.67
C THR A 96 16.33 4.04 4.08
N LYS A 97 16.61 3.74 5.36
CA LYS A 97 17.98 3.60 5.89
C LYS A 97 18.34 2.13 6.05
N ARG A 98 19.45 1.72 5.44
CA ARG A 98 20.03 0.41 5.68
C ARG A 98 20.77 0.38 7.01
N ILE A 99 20.51 -0.66 7.81
CA ILE A 99 21.26 -0.97 9.03
C ILE A 99 21.94 -2.33 8.79
N GLY A 100 23.12 -2.28 8.21
CA GLY A 100 23.82 -3.49 7.79
C GLY A 100 23.16 -4.16 6.56
N GLN A 101 23.33 -5.49 6.44
CA GLN A 101 22.84 -6.24 5.29
C GLN A 101 21.41 -6.77 5.47
N THR A 102 21.00 -7.01 6.70
CA THR A 102 19.79 -7.74 7.05
C THR A 102 18.69 -6.87 7.66
N SER A 103 18.95 -5.59 7.92
CA SER A 103 17.97 -4.70 8.56
C SER A 103 17.83 -3.38 7.84
N ARG A 104 16.63 -2.82 7.90
CA ARG A 104 16.30 -1.51 7.32
C ARG A 104 15.35 -0.76 8.24
N THR A 105 15.46 0.56 8.25
CA THR A 105 14.44 1.45 8.78
C THR A 105 13.75 2.15 7.64
N ILE A 106 12.43 2.12 7.60
CA ILE A 106 11.60 2.77 6.60
C ILE A 106 10.82 3.90 7.30
N TYR A 107 10.86 5.08 6.72
CA TYR A 107 10.14 6.26 7.18
C TYR A 107 9.10 6.64 6.14
N LEU A 108 7.85 6.75 6.58
CA LEU A 108 6.71 7.06 5.72
C LEU A 108 5.90 8.21 6.30
N SER A 109 5.23 8.97 5.44
CA SER A 109 4.08 9.79 5.79
C SER A 109 2.80 9.10 5.34
N MET A 110 1.87 8.88 6.25
CA MET A 110 0.52 8.37 5.99
C MET A 110 -0.42 9.56 5.92
N ILE A 111 -1.00 9.79 4.76
CA ILE A 111 -1.79 10.98 4.45
C ILE A 111 -3.27 10.67 4.71
N PHE A 112 -3.92 11.51 5.50
CA PHE A 112 -5.34 11.47 5.81
C PHE A 112 -6.03 12.74 5.30
N GLU A 113 -7.35 12.78 5.35
CA GLU A 113 -8.13 13.96 4.89
C GLU A 113 -7.76 15.26 5.59
N ARG A 114 -7.39 15.22 6.87
CA ARG A 114 -7.17 16.38 7.72
C ARG A 114 -5.79 16.43 8.39
N GLY A 115 -4.85 15.61 7.93
CA GLY A 115 -3.50 15.62 8.50
C GLY A 115 -2.67 14.41 8.10
N ILE A 116 -1.51 14.31 8.73
CA ILE A 116 -0.49 13.30 8.43
C ILE A 116 -0.13 12.55 9.72
N VAL A 117 0.05 11.25 9.60
CA VAL A 117 0.72 10.41 10.61
C VAL A 117 2.04 9.95 10.01
N TYR A 118 3.14 10.28 10.70
CA TYR A 118 4.46 9.78 10.34
C TYR A 118 4.66 8.39 10.94
N ALA A 119 5.23 7.50 10.17
CA ALA A 119 5.49 6.12 10.57
C ALA A 119 6.96 5.77 10.41
N ARG A 120 7.48 4.96 11.34
CA ARG A 120 8.78 4.33 11.26
C ARG A 120 8.63 2.83 11.42
N PHE A 121 9.16 2.07 10.49
CA PHE A 121 9.23 0.61 10.56
C PHE A 121 10.69 0.19 10.65
N LEU A 122 11.06 -0.55 11.68
CA LEU A 122 12.29 -1.31 11.72
C LEU A 122 11.98 -2.72 11.24
N VAL A 123 12.59 -3.12 10.15
CA VAL A 123 12.42 -4.45 9.56
C VAL A 123 13.74 -5.19 9.51
N CYS A 124 13.69 -6.50 9.68
CA CYS A 124 14.84 -7.35 9.48
C CYS A 124 14.49 -8.56 8.61
N ARG A 125 15.51 -9.18 8.06
CA ARG A 125 15.39 -10.45 7.34
C ARG A 125 15.49 -11.60 8.32
N ALA A 126 14.37 -12.32 8.50
CA ALA A 126 14.32 -13.58 9.22
C ALA A 126 14.29 -14.70 8.15
N ASP A 127 15.37 -15.47 8.07
CA ASP A 127 15.61 -16.45 6.99
C ASP A 127 15.50 -15.82 5.60
N LYS A 128 14.42 -16.10 4.88
CA LYS A 128 14.16 -15.59 3.53
C LYS A 128 13.22 -14.39 3.51
N ASP A 129 12.46 -14.16 4.57
CA ASP A 129 11.38 -13.19 4.62
C ASP A 129 11.74 -11.95 5.43
N TRP A 130 11.12 -10.83 5.07
CA TRP A 130 11.18 -9.61 5.84
C TRP A 130 10.09 -9.60 6.89
N VAL A 131 10.46 -9.32 8.14
CA VAL A 131 9.54 -9.18 9.28
C VAL A 131 9.71 -7.81 9.93
N VAL A 132 8.62 -7.28 10.50
CA VAL A 132 8.68 -6.04 11.26
C VAL A 132 9.11 -6.35 12.69
N GLN A 133 10.19 -5.73 13.13
CA GLN A 133 10.69 -5.83 14.51
C GLN A 133 10.14 -4.74 15.42
N ASN A 134 9.95 -3.56 14.86
CA ASN A 134 9.36 -2.43 15.58
C ASN A 134 8.63 -1.51 14.60
N MET A 135 7.61 -0.85 15.09
CA MET A 135 6.88 0.19 14.36
C MET A 135 6.47 1.30 15.32
N ASP A 136 6.60 2.54 14.87
CA ASP A 136 6.24 3.72 15.64
C ASP A 136 5.40 4.66 14.77
N PHE A 137 4.46 5.36 15.39
CA PHE A 137 3.55 6.27 14.70
C PHE A 137 3.40 7.56 15.53
N ASN A 138 3.48 8.71 14.88
CA ASN A 138 3.25 10.00 15.54
C ASN A 138 2.77 11.05 14.53
N THR A 139 2.01 12.04 14.97
CA THR A 139 1.64 13.21 14.17
C THR A 139 2.76 14.26 14.12
N LYS A 140 3.77 14.15 14.98
CA LYS A 140 4.93 15.03 15.03
C LYS A 140 6.10 14.36 14.32
N PRO A 141 6.60 14.89 13.20
CA PRO A 141 7.67 14.26 12.43
C PRO A 141 8.98 14.13 13.24
N GLU A 142 9.29 15.09 14.11
CA GLU A 142 10.49 15.05 14.95
C GLU A 142 10.50 13.90 15.97
N ALA A 143 9.32 13.37 16.34
CA ALA A 143 9.23 12.20 17.20
C ALA A 143 9.59 10.88 16.46
N ILE A 144 9.43 10.87 15.15
CA ILE A 144 9.73 9.72 14.29
C ILE A 144 11.09 9.87 13.62
N MET A 145 11.45 11.09 13.25
CA MET A 145 12.67 11.45 12.52
C MET A 145 13.45 12.50 13.33
N PRO A 146 14.23 12.10 14.35
CA PRO A 146 14.88 13.03 15.28
C PRO A 146 15.94 13.93 14.62
N TRP A 147 16.36 13.61 13.39
CA TRP A 147 17.27 14.48 12.62
C TRP A 147 16.57 15.66 11.92
N LEU A 148 15.23 15.66 11.87
CA LEU A 148 14.46 16.82 11.42
C LEU A 148 14.40 17.85 12.56
N THR A 149 15.48 18.57 12.78
CA THR A 149 15.44 19.75 13.60
C THR A 149 14.80 20.88 12.80
N PHE A 150 13.53 21.13 13.04
CA PHE A 150 12.95 22.39 12.57
C PHE A 150 13.64 23.52 13.33
N GLU A 151 14.47 24.27 12.64
CA GLU A 151 15.00 25.53 13.18
C GLU A 151 13.78 26.41 13.52
N ARG A 152 13.53 26.52 14.82
CA ARG A 152 12.57 27.46 15.36
C ARG A 152 13.21 28.82 15.17
N ASN A 153 12.94 29.49 14.04
CA ASN A 153 13.32 30.88 13.85
C ASN A 153 12.76 31.68 15.01
N LYS A 154 13.67 32.19 15.85
CA LYS A 154 13.38 33.11 16.95
C LYS A 154 13.03 34.48 16.38
#